data_312db4b5d503d752f35709746f8de025
#
_entry.id   312db4b5d503d752f35709746f8de025
#
_cell.length_a   1.000
_cell.length_b   1.000
_cell.length_c   1.000
_cell.angle_alpha   90.00
_cell.angle_beta   90.00
_cell.angle_gamma   90.00
#
_symmetry.space_group_name_H-M   'P 1'
#
loop_
_entity.id
_entity.type
_entity.pdbx_description
1 polymer ?
#
loop_
_entity_poly.entity_id
_entity_poly.type
_entity_poly.pdbx_seq_one_letter_code
_entity_poly.pdbx_strand_id
1 'polypeptide(L)'
;MANWKDIRKKILADPEVKKLYDEMEVEYALIEKIIAMRQEKGWTQTELAKRLGTTQSALARVESGNFNPKLEFLKKLASAFGSQLFIEFR
;
A
#
# COMPACT_ATOMS: atom_id res chain seq x y z
N MET A 1 -7.82 16.08 -5.82
CA MET A 1 -6.88 15.40 -4.92
C MET A 1 -5.86 14.65 -5.75
N ALA A 2 -4.57 14.84 -5.48
CA ALA A 2 -3.51 14.17 -6.22
C ALA A 2 -3.56 12.67 -5.95
N ASN A 3 -3.48 11.86 -7.00
CA ASN A 3 -3.40 10.41 -6.85
C ASN A 3 -1.95 9.99 -6.61
N TRP A 4 -1.73 8.73 -6.26
CA TRP A 4 -0.40 8.20 -5.97
C TRP A 4 0.57 8.37 -7.14
N LYS A 5 0.11 8.23 -8.37
CA LYS A 5 0.96 8.39 -9.56
C LYS A 5 1.48 9.81 -9.70
N ASP A 6 0.65 10.82 -9.42
CA ASP A 6 1.05 12.22 -9.48
C ASP A 6 2.06 12.54 -8.37
N ILE A 7 1.84 12.03 -7.17
CA ILE A 7 2.77 12.18 -6.04
C ILE A 7 4.11 11.52 -6.39
N ARG A 8 4.08 10.32 -6.96
CA ARG A 8 5.27 9.59 -7.38
C ARG A 8 6.09 10.37 -8.41
N LYS A 9 5.45 10.99 -9.40
CA LYS A 9 6.13 11.81 -10.41
C LYS A 9 6.88 12.97 -9.77
N LYS A 10 6.27 13.65 -8.80
CA LYS A 10 6.89 14.77 -8.09
C LYS A 10 8.09 14.29 -7.27
N ILE A 11 7.97 13.15 -6.60
CA ILE A 11 9.05 12.53 -5.82
C ILE A 11 10.24 12.22 -6.73
N LEU A 12 9.99 11.60 -7.87
CA LEU A 12 11.04 11.18 -8.79
C LEU A 12 11.71 12.34 -9.54
N ALA A 13 11.11 13.54 -9.51
CA ALA A 13 11.70 14.73 -10.11
C ALA A 13 12.86 15.32 -9.29
N ASP A 14 12.90 15.04 -7.98
CA ASP A 14 13.96 15.52 -7.08
C ASP A 14 14.99 14.39 -6.87
N PRO A 15 16.27 14.57 -7.26
CA PRO A 15 17.28 13.52 -7.14
C PRO A 15 17.51 13.00 -5.73
N GLU A 16 17.45 13.88 -4.72
CA GLU A 16 17.62 13.46 -3.32
C GLU A 16 16.43 12.66 -2.83
N VAL A 17 15.22 13.11 -3.16
CA VAL A 17 13.99 12.42 -2.81
C VAL A 17 13.90 11.10 -3.57
N LYS A 18 14.32 11.09 -4.84
CA LYS A 18 14.35 9.86 -5.64
C LYS A 18 15.24 8.80 -4.99
N LYS A 19 16.40 9.21 -4.48
CA LYS A 19 17.31 8.28 -3.79
C LYS A 19 16.64 7.63 -2.60
N LEU A 20 15.95 8.42 -1.77
CA LEU A 20 15.19 7.91 -0.63
C LEU A 20 14.05 6.98 -1.08
N TYR A 21 13.37 7.36 -2.16
CA TYR A 21 12.31 6.54 -2.73
C TYR A 21 12.86 5.19 -3.21
N ASP A 22 14.00 5.19 -3.89
CA ASP A 22 14.61 3.96 -4.39
C ASP A 22 15.00 3.01 -3.23
N GLU A 23 15.45 3.57 -2.11
CA GLU A 23 15.77 2.80 -0.91
C GLU A 23 14.53 2.17 -0.26
N MET A 24 13.36 2.77 -0.46
CA MET A 24 12.08 2.33 0.09
C MET A 24 11.16 1.74 -0.99
N GLU A 25 11.71 1.33 -2.11
CA GLU A 25 10.93 0.87 -3.28
C GLU A 25 9.96 -0.26 -2.94
N VAL A 26 10.37 -1.21 -2.11
CA VAL A 26 9.52 -2.35 -1.73
C VAL A 26 8.29 -1.88 -0.97
N GLU A 27 8.47 -0.98 0.00
CA GLU A 27 7.38 -0.44 0.80
C GLU A 27 6.40 0.34 -0.06
N TYR A 28 6.89 1.21 -0.94
CA TYR A 28 6.03 2.00 -1.81
C TYR A 28 5.32 1.13 -2.84
N ALA A 29 5.97 0.11 -3.39
CA ALA A 29 5.35 -0.83 -4.31
C ALA A 29 4.19 -1.57 -3.64
N LEU A 30 4.38 -1.98 -2.39
CA LEU A 30 3.33 -2.65 -1.61
C LEU A 30 2.14 -1.72 -1.38
N ILE A 31 2.40 -0.48 -0.92
CA ILE A 31 1.35 0.51 -0.66
C ILE A 31 0.56 0.79 -1.94
N GLU A 32 1.26 1.03 -3.04
CA GLU A 32 0.65 1.27 -4.34
C GLU A 32 -0.26 0.10 -4.75
N LYS A 33 0.20 -1.12 -4.53
CA LYS A 33 -0.56 -2.32 -4.84
C LYS A 33 -1.82 -2.46 -3.99
N ILE A 34 -1.71 -2.19 -2.69
CA ILE A 34 -2.87 -2.23 -1.78
C ILE A 34 -3.93 -1.24 -2.23
N ILE A 35 -3.53 0.00 -2.51
CA ILE A 35 -4.45 1.06 -2.94
C ILE A 35 -5.10 0.67 -4.27
N ALA A 36 -4.32 0.20 -5.22
CA ALA A 36 -4.82 -0.19 -6.54
C ALA A 36 -5.84 -1.32 -6.45
N MET A 37 -5.55 -2.36 -5.67
CA MET A 37 -6.46 -3.50 -5.51
C MET A 37 -7.73 -3.12 -4.77
N ARG A 38 -7.62 -2.24 -3.76
CA ARG A 38 -8.78 -1.72 -3.05
C ARG A 38 -9.70 -0.95 -4.00
N GLN A 39 -9.12 -0.06 -4.81
CA GLN A 39 -9.88 0.74 -5.78
C GLN A 39 -10.50 -0.14 -6.87
N GLU A 40 -9.78 -1.16 -7.31
CA GLU A 40 -10.30 -2.12 -8.29
C GLU A 40 -11.54 -2.85 -7.78
N LYS A 41 -11.56 -3.16 -6.48
CA LYS A 41 -12.74 -3.77 -5.84
C LYS A 41 -13.86 -2.75 -5.57
N GLY A 42 -13.59 -1.45 -5.73
CA GLY A 42 -14.54 -0.41 -5.43
C GLY A 42 -14.75 -0.18 -3.93
N TRP A 43 -13.79 -0.60 -3.11
CA TRP A 43 -13.91 -0.48 -1.65
C TRP A 43 -13.30 0.81 -1.14
N THR A 44 -13.95 1.40 -0.12
CA THR A 44 -13.35 2.49 0.66
C THR A 44 -12.35 1.91 1.65
N GLN A 45 -11.52 2.77 2.25
CA GLN A 45 -10.63 2.33 3.33
C GLN A 45 -11.41 1.69 4.47
N THR A 46 -12.58 2.25 4.81
CA THR A 46 -13.45 1.72 5.86
C THR A 46 -13.93 0.31 5.52
N GLU A 47 -14.35 0.07 4.28
CA GLU A 47 -14.81 -1.23 3.85
C GLU A 47 -13.71 -2.28 3.90
N LEU A 48 -12.50 -1.94 3.41
CA LEU A 48 -11.37 -2.85 3.47
C LEU A 48 -10.97 -3.12 4.92
N ALA A 49 -10.92 -2.08 5.77
CA ALA A 49 -10.58 -2.23 7.18
C ALA A 49 -11.53 -3.21 7.89
N LYS A 50 -12.82 -3.13 7.62
CA LYS A 50 -13.81 -4.08 8.17
C LYS A 50 -13.51 -5.51 7.74
N ARG A 51 -13.17 -5.71 6.48
CA ARG A 51 -12.86 -7.05 5.95
C ARG A 51 -11.59 -7.63 6.58
N LEU A 52 -10.66 -6.76 6.98
CA LEU A 52 -9.40 -7.16 7.62
C LEU A 52 -9.53 -7.32 9.15
N GLY A 53 -10.65 -6.88 9.73
CA GLY A 53 -10.80 -6.86 11.17
C GLY A 53 -9.95 -5.79 11.85
N THR A 54 -9.70 -4.69 11.17
CA THR A 54 -8.92 -3.58 11.70
C THR A 54 -9.69 -2.26 11.57
N THR A 55 -9.07 -1.14 11.95
CA THR A 55 -9.69 0.17 11.87
C THR A 55 -9.30 0.91 10.58
N GLN A 56 -10.15 1.85 10.17
CA GLN A 56 -9.84 2.70 9.03
C GLN A 56 -8.55 3.50 9.28
N SER A 57 -8.34 3.99 10.51
CA SER A 57 -7.13 4.73 10.87
C SER A 57 -5.86 3.88 10.72
N ALA A 58 -5.92 2.61 11.11
CA ALA A 58 -4.78 1.69 10.97
C ALA A 58 -4.45 1.44 9.50
N LEU A 59 -5.48 1.21 8.68
CA LEU A 59 -5.30 1.01 7.24
C LEU A 59 -4.76 2.28 6.58
N ALA A 60 -5.27 3.45 6.96
CA ALA A 60 -4.80 4.73 6.44
C ALA A 60 -3.32 4.94 6.72
N ARG A 61 -2.83 4.54 7.89
CA ARG A 61 -1.40 4.63 8.21
C ARG A 61 -0.55 3.72 7.32
N VAL A 62 -1.04 2.53 7.02
CA VAL A 62 -0.36 1.62 6.09
C VAL A 62 -0.32 2.25 4.69
N GLU A 63 -1.44 2.75 4.19
CA GLU A 63 -1.54 3.34 2.86
C GLU A 63 -0.76 4.65 2.72
N SER A 64 -0.47 5.32 3.83
CA SER A 64 0.34 6.56 3.82
C SER A 64 1.84 6.31 3.99
N GLY A 65 2.24 5.08 4.25
CA GLY A 65 3.65 4.74 4.46
C GLY A 65 4.16 4.96 5.86
N ASN A 66 3.28 5.30 6.82
CA ASN A 66 3.68 5.58 8.20
C ASN A 66 3.74 4.33 9.08
N PHE A 67 3.51 3.16 8.50
CA PHE A 67 3.50 1.92 9.25
C PHE A 67 3.87 0.76 8.32
N ASN A 68 4.76 -0.11 8.79
CA ASN A 68 5.15 -1.32 8.06
C ASN A 68 4.25 -2.47 8.48
N PRO A 69 3.44 -3.02 7.56
CA PRO A 69 2.54 -4.12 7.89
C PRO A 69 3.32 -5.40 8.19
N LYS A 70 2.80 -6.18 9.14
CA LYS A 70 3.34 -7.48 9.46
C LYS A 70 2.91 -8.50 8.39
N LEU A 71 3.66 -9.61 8.31
CA LEU A 71 3.34 -10.68 7.37
C LEU A 71 1.91 -11.19 7.54
N GLU A 72 1.45 -11.33 8.78
CA GLU A 72 0.08 -11.74 9.07
C GLU A 72 -0.96 -10.80 8.46
N PHE A 73 -0.70 -9.48 8.53
CA PHE A 73 -1.57 -8.49 7.92
C PHE A 73 -1.60 -8.64 6.39
N LEU A 74 -0.45 -8.91 5.78
CA LEU A 74 -0.36 -9.14 4.33
C LEU A 74 -1.15 -10.37 3.90
N LYS A 75 -1.13 -11.42 4.69
CA LYS A 75 -1.93 -12.62 4.43
C LYS A 75 -3.43 -12.32 4.48
N LYS A 76 -3.85 -11.51 5.45
CA LYS A 76 -5.25 -11.08 5.56
C LYS A 76 -5.65 -10.23 4.36
N LEU A 77 -4.78 -9.33 3.91
CA LEU A 77 -5.01 -8.53 2.71
C LEU A 77 -5.22 -9.41 1.49
N ALA A 78 -4.33 -10.37 1.26
CA ALA A 78 -4.42 -11.27 0.13
C ALA A 78 -5.75 -12.04 0.15
N SER A 79 -6.12 -12.56 1.32
CA SER A 79 -7.40 -13.26 1.49
C SER A 79 -8.60 -12.38 1.19
N ALA A 80 -8.60 -11.14 1.71
CA ALA A 80 -9.69 -10.19 1.48
C ALA A 80 -9.85 -9.85 0.00
N PHE A 81 -8.75 -9.79 -0.75
CA PHE A 81 -8.76 -9.50 -2.18
C PHE A 81 -9.04 -10.75 -3.04
N GLY A 82 -9.17 -11.92 -2.43
CA GLY A 82 -9.33 -13.17 -3.17
C GLY A 82 -8.06 -13.57 -3.92
N SER A 83 -6.91 -13.13 -3.42
CA SER A 83 -5.60 -13.35 -4.03
C SER A 83 -4.72 -14.19 -3.12
N GLN A 84 -3.57 -14.62 -3.63
CA GLN A 84 -2.60 -15.38 -2.87
C GLN A 84 -1.35 -14.53 -2.67
N LEU A 85 -0.85 -14.47 -1.42
CA LEU A 85 0.38 -13.76 -1.13
C LEU A 85 1.57 -14.57 -1.63
N PHE A 86 2.41 -13.94 -2.42
CA PHE A 86 3.65 -14.53 -2.91
C PHE A 86 4.81 -13.58 -2.61
N ILE A 87 5.87 -14.11 -2.01
CA ILE A 87 7.07 -13.33 -1.66
C ILE A 87 8.27 -13.96 -2.38
N GLU A 88 9.04 -13.13 -3.05
CA GLU A 88 10.19 -13.56 -3.82
C GLU A 88 11.39 -12.66 -3.53
N PHE A 89 12.55 -13.28 -3.36
CA PHE A 89 13.83 -12.59 -3.31
C PHE A 89 14.49 -12.69 -4.68
N ARG A 90 14.95 -11.54 -5.17
CA ARG A 90 15.63 -11.46 -6.48
C ARG A 90 17.04 -10.94 -6.35
#